data_ec4676ea3f09a9484e2e7366aa66902b
#
_entry.id   ec4676ea3f09a9484e2e7366aa66902b
#
_cell.length_a   1.000
_cell.length_b   1.000
_cell.length_c   1.000
_cell.angle_alpha   90.00
_cell.angle_beta   90.00
_cell.angle_gamma   90.00
#
_symmetry.space_group_name_H-M   'P 1'
#
loop_
_entity.id
_entity.type
_entity.pdbx_description
1 polymer ?
#
loop_
_entity_poly.entity_id
_entity_poly.type
_entity_poly.pdbx_seq_one_letter_code
_entity_poly.pdbx_strand_id
1 'polypeptide(L)'
;IGILEDGYNKTNILYAPDADIEHVIAKKEFFDDFILKIGTTDSELTEVIGSKENLIFTDKSLNRSLQEKNIFEYLNERGSVDPDNPDLVHIEINGKIRTVNKKDVEEAYAVAEKSKHKHQIEALKEVGVTVVTTGAYMATQQVVGLIIVETIDIFTDEIKSLAVNGQLINSDGWLQNAKDATNRIQNKLAERFEERQIWARAKSLGIESGVAGALSVIPQIIISMLVKIPAFILALIRESTLSVVRCVRVLISNDENKLNSIKIILAGAASAIVGLYLG
;
A
#
# COMPACT_ATOMS: atom_id res chain seq x y z
N ILE A 1 -21.57 -24.96 25.11
CA ILE A 1 -20.92 -23.67 24.78
C ILE A 1 -19.53 -24.03 24.31
N GLY A 2 -19.20 -23.70 23.05
CA GLY A 2 -17.88 -23.97 22.50
C GLY A 2 -16.81 -23.12 23.21
N ILE A 3 -15.70 -23.76 23.57
CA ILE A 3 -14.51 -23.09 24.08
C ILE A 3 -13.53 -22.95 22.92
N LEU A 4 -12.96 -21.74 22.76
CA LEU A 4 -12.01 -21.40 21.71
C LEU A 4 -10.70 -20.91 22.36
N GLU A 5 -9.60 -21.16 21.71
CA GLU A 5 -8.29 -20.63 22.11
C GLU A 5 -8.16 -19.18 21.64
N ASP A 6 -7.70 -18.30 22.51
CA ASP A 6 -7.40 -16.91 22.15
C ASP A 6 -5.99 -16.86 21.52
N GLY A 7 -5.92 -16.51 20.26
CA GLY A 7 -4.64 -16.47 19.52
C GLY A 7 -3.68 -15.38 20.02
N TYR A 8 -4.18 -14.37 20.73
CA TYR A 8 -3.34 -13.32 21.32
C TYR A 8 -3.04 -13.52 22.81
N ASN A 9 -3.70 -14.53 23.43
CA ASN A 9 -3.39 -14.95 24.79
C ASN A 9 -3.89 -16.39 25.00
N LYS A 10 -3.06 -17.37 24.70
CA LYS A 10 -3.39 -18.80 24.75
C LYS A 10 -3.78 -19.30 26.15
N THR A 11 -3.46 -18.52 27.19
CA THR A 11 -3.91 -18.84 28.54
C THR A 11 -5.33 -18.34 28.83
N ASN A 12 -5.89 -17.50 27.97
CA ASN A 12 -7.25 -16.99 28.11
C ASN A 12 -8.26 -17.95 27.47
N ILE A 13 -9.37 -18.15 28.14
CA ILE A 13 -10.48 -18.96 27.64
C ILE A 13 -11.51 -18.04 27.01
N LEU A 14 -11.75 -18.24 25.70
CA LEU A 14 -12.82 -17.56 24.99
C LEU A 14 -14.06 -18.45 24.89
N TYR A 15 -15.20 -17.85 25.15
CA TYR A 15 -16.48 -18.47 24.82
C TYR A 15 -16.95 -18.00 23.46
N ALA A 16 -17.50 -18.89 22.64
CA ALA A 16 -17.87 -18.58 21.26
C ALA A 16 -18.70 -17.29 21.06
N PRO A 17 -19.64 -16.90 21.95
CA PRO A 17 -20.36 -15.63 21.82
C PRO A 17 -19.49 -14.38 22.01
N ASP A 18 -18.37 -14.51 22.74
CA ASP A 18 -17.46 -13.41 23.07
C ASP A 18 -16.22 -13.39 22.17
N ALA A 19 -16.10 -14.34 21.26
CA ALA A 19 -15.02 -14.45 20.29
C ALA A 19 -15.40 -13.82 18.94
N ASP A 20 -14.42 -13.29 18.25
CA ASP A 20 -14.47 -12.92 16.84
C ASP A 20 -13.27 -13.52 16.12
N ILE A 21 -13.37 -13.65 14.78
CA ILE A 21 -12.25 -14.04 13.93
C ILE A 21 -11.48 -12.76 13.58
N GLU A 22 -10.22 -12.76 13.95
CA GLU A 22 -9.28 -11.67 13.67
C GLU A 22 -8.34 -12.03 12.53
N HIS A 23 -8.04 -11.05 11.68
CA HIS A 23 -6.97 -11.13 10.68
C HIS A 23 -5.68 -10.60 11.31
N VAL A 24 -4.76 -11.48 11.63
CA VAL A 24 -3.48 -11.13 12.30
C VAL A 24 -2.72 -10.05 11.53
N ILE A 25 -2.66 -10.18 10.21
CA ILE A 25 -2.25 -9.13 9.29
C ILE A 25 -3.52 -8.54 8.70
N ALA A 26 -3.71 -7.24 8.87
CA ALA A 26 -4.91 -6.54 8.44
C ALA A 26 -5.14 -6.69 6.92
N LYS A 27 -6.40 -6.83 6.51
CA LYS A 27 -6.78 -6.96 5.08
C LYS A 27 -6.16 -5.87 4.23
N LYS A 28 -6.12 -4.65 4.76
CA LYS A 28 -5.54 -3.49 4.08
C LYS A 28 -4.08 -3.73 3.70
N GLU A 29 -3.27 -4.35 4.57
CA GLU A 29 -1.86 -4.63 4.29
C GLU A 29 -1.67 -5.60 3.10
N PHE A 30 -2.62 -6.51 2.86
CA PHE A 30 -2.61 -7.35 1.67
C PHE A 30 -3.06 -6.58 0.43
N PHE A 31 -4.11 -5.76 0.55
CA PHE A 31 -4.58 -4.93 -0.56
C PHE A 31 -3.59 -3.85 -0.96
N ASP A 32 -2.76 -3.38 -0.05
CA ASP A 32 -1.71 -2.39 -0.33
C ASP A 32 -0.40 -3.06 -0.78
N ASP A 33 -0.30 -4.40 -0.66
CA ASP A 33 0.88 -5.14 -1.08
C ASP A 33 0.99 -5.21 -2.61
N PHE A 34 1.97 -4.52 -3.14
CA PHE A 34 2.17 -4.40 -4.58
C PHE A 34 2.49 -5.75 -5.25
N ILE A 35 3.31 -6.60 -4.60
CA ILE A 35 3.72 -7.89 -5.16
C ILE A 35 2.51 -8.81 -5.31
N LEU A 36 1.66 -8.86 -4.30
CA LEU A 36 0.42 -9.63 -4.37
C LEU A 36 -0.51 -9.07 -5.44
N LYS A 37 -0.66 -7.75 -5.53
CA LYS A 37 -1.52 -7.11 -6.57
C LYS A 37 -1.13 -7.44 -8.00
N ILE A 38 0.14 -7.54 -8.31
CA ILE A 38 0.60 -7.80 -9.69
C ILE A 38 0.60 -9.28 -10.06
N GLY A 39 0.74 -10.17 -9.08
CA GLY A 39 0.91 -11.61 -9.31
C GLY A 39 -0.26 -12.46 -8.84
N THR A 40 -1.37 -11.87 -8.37
CA THR A 40 -2.58 -12.60 -7.98
C THR A 40 -3.83 -11.97 -8.56
N THR A 41 -4.86 -12.80 -8.75
CA THR A 41 -6.21 -12.33 -9.04
C THR A 41 -6.92 -11.88 -7.76
N ASP A 42 -8.02 -11.14 -7.86
CA ASP A 42 -8.81 -10.72 -6.70
C ASP A 42 -9.33 -11.92 -5.88
N SER A 43 -9.63 -13.04 -6.54
CA SER A 43 -10.06 -14.29 -5.88
C SER A 43 -8.92 -14.89 -5.06
N GLU A 44 -7.75 -15.06 -5.66
CA GLU A 44 -6.55 -15.57 -4.98
C GLU A 44 -6.12 -14.68 -3.83
N LEU A 45 -6.15 -13.35 -4.01
CA LEU A 45 -5.85 -12.40 -2.95
C LEU A 45 -6.81 -12.56 -1.77
N THR A 46 -8.10 -12.77 -2.05
CA THR A 46 -9.11 -13.02 -1.02
C THR A 46 -8.85 -14.32 -0.27
N GLU A 47 -8.42 -15.38 -0.96
CA GLU A 47 -8.03 -16.66 -0.34
C GLU A 47 -6.79 -16.51 0.55
N VAL A 48 -5.80 -15.75 0.10
CA VAL A 48 -4.58 -15.44 0.90
C VAL A 48 -4.94 -14.69 2.19
N ILE A 49 -5.78 -13.67 2.08
CA ILE A 49 -6.26 -12.90 3.24
C ILE A 49 -7.01 -13.79 4.24
N GLY A 50 -7.87 -14.68 3.73
CA GLY A 50 -8.67 -15.61 4.52
C GLY A 50 -7.96 -16.92 4.87
N SER A 51 -6.65 -17.02 4.65
CA SER A 51 -5.88 -18.23 5.00
C SER A 51 -5.91 -18.50 6.51
N LYS A 52 -5.91 -19.77 6.88
CA LYS A 52 -5.94 -20.19 8.31
C LYS A 52 -4.73 -19.67 9.10
N GLU A 53 -3.62 -19.42 8.42
CA GLU A 53 -2.40 -18.86 8.98
C GLU A 53 -2.55 -17.39 9.37
N ASN A 54 -3.49 -16.68 8.74
CA ASN A 54 -3.80 -15.28 8.99
C ASN A 54 -5.04 -15.09 9.90
N LEU A 55 -5.69 -16.17 10.30
CA LEU A 55 -6.92 -16.12 11.08
C LEU A 55 -6.71 -16.71 12.47
N ILE A 56 -7.11 -15.97 13.50
CA ILE A 56 -7.18 -16.43 14.87
C ILE A 56 -8.53 -16.09 15.48
N PHE A 57 -8.89 -16.78 16.57
CA PHE A 57 -9.96 -16.28 17.43
C PHE A 57 -9.35 -15.34 18.48
N THR A 58 -10.03 -14.24 18.75
CA THR A 58 -9.67 -13.34 19.84
C THR A 58 -10.92 -12.70 20.47
N ASP A 59 -10.73 -11.96 21.57
CA ASP A 59 -11.84 -11.26 22.21
C ASP A 59 -12.50 -10.28 21.24
N LYS A 60 -13.81 -10.37 21.13
CA LYS A 60 -14.64 -9.57 20.23
C LYS A 60 -14.47 -8.07 20.41
N SER A 61 -14.28 -7.61 21.66
CA SER A 61 -14.08 -6.18 21.91
C SER A 61 -12.69 -5.73 21.50
N LEU A 62 -11.69 -6.60 21.64
CA LEU A 62 -10.32 -6.34 21.19
C LEU A 62 -10.27 -6.25 19.66
N ASN A 63 -10.79 -7.26 18.95
CA ASN A 63 -10.87 -7.25 17.49
C ASN A 63 -11.53 -5.97 16.96
N ARG A 64 -12.69 -5.61 17.48
CA ARG A 64 -13.41 -4.41 17.07
C ARG A 64 -12.69 -3.11 17.39
N SER A 65 -11.88 -3.08 18.44
CA SER A 65 -11.07 -1.92 18.81
C SER A 65 -9.80 -1.80 17.98
N LEU A 66 -9.24 -2.91 17.51
CA LEU A 66 -8.09 -2.97 16.61
C LEU A 66 -8.42 -2.35 15.25
N GLN A 67 -9.58 -2.67 14.67
CA GLN A 67 -9.98 -2.25 13.31
C GLN A 67 -8.94 -2.69 12.25
N GLU A 68 -8.31 -1.74 11.57
CA GLU A 68 -7.29 -1.97 10.54
C GLU A 68 -5.86 -1.72 11.03
N LYS A 69 -5.68 -1.49 12.35
CA LYS A 69 -4.36 -1.21 12.92
C LYS A 69 -3.54 -2.49 13.06
N ASN A 70 -2.24 -2.35 12.88
CA ASN A 70 -1.30 -3.39 13.26
C ASN A 70 -1.33 -3.60 14.79
N ILE A 71 -1.35 -4.85 15.22
CA ILE A 71 -1.47 -5.19 16.65
C ILE A 71 -0.32 -4.58 17.48
N PHE A 72 0.90 -4.53 16.96
CA PHE A 72 2.04 -3.98 17.69
C PHE A 72 1.91 -2.46 17.87
N GLU A 73 1.45 -1.73 16.84
CA GLU A 73 1.15 -0.30 16.93
C GLU A 73 0.06 -0.05 17.96
N TYR A 74 -1.01 -0.84 17.91
CA TYR A 74 -2.13 -0.73 18.82
C TYR A 74 -1.70 -0.98 20.29
N LEU A 75 -0.87 -2.00 20.52
CA LEU A 75 -0.34 -2.29 21.85
C LEU A 75 0.58 -1.17 22.37
N ASN A 76 1.37 -0.57 21.49
CA ASN A 76 2.23 0.58 21.85
C ASN A 76 1.41 1.83 22.20
N GLU A 77 0.29 2.06 21.50
CA GLU A 77 -0.56 3.24 21.72
C GLU A 77 -1.45 3.11 22.97
N ARG A 78 -1.98 1.93 23.24
CA ARG A 78 -3.07 1.73 24.21
C ARG A 78 -2.76 0.71 25.29
N GLY A 79 -1.68 -0.04 25.16
CA GLY A 79 -1.30 -1.09 26.07
C GLY A 79 -0.53 -0.56 27.28
N SER A 80 -0.78 -1.18 28.44
CA SER A 80 0.01 -1.01 29.66
C SER A 80 0.66 -2.35 30.00
N VAL A 81 1.99 -2.37 30.09
CA VAL A 81 2.72 -3.59 30.45
C VAL A 81 2.44 -3.94 31.87
N ASP A 82 2.15 -5.22 32.15
CA ASP A 82 1.97 -5.75 33.50
C ASP A 82 3.29 -5.63 34.28
N PRO A 83 3.30 -5.03 35.49
CA PRO A 83 4.51 -4.82 36.26
C PRO A 83 5.14 -6.12 36.77
N ASP A 84 4.35 -7.18 36.95
CA ASP A 84 4.80 -8.48 37.49
C ASP A 84 5.17 -9.46 36.37
N ASN A 85 4.63 -9.23 35.18
CA ASN A 85 4.90 -10.06 33.99
C ASN A 85 5.04 -9.21 32.72
N PRO A 86 6.25 -8.90 32.27
CA PRO A 86 6.49 -8.03 31.12
C PRO A 86 6.01 -8.59 29.77
N ASP A 87 5.68 -9.88 29.71
CA ASP A 87 5.09 -10.49 28.51
C ASP A 87 3.58 -10.20 28.38
N LEU A 88 2.93 -9.75 29.47
CA LEU A 88 1.51 -9.41 29.45
C LEU A 88 1.30 -7.90 29.23
N VAL A 89 0.33 -7.58 28.39
CA VAL A 89 -0.09 -6.21 28.12
C VAL A 89 -1.59 -6.09 28.37
N HIS A 90 -1.95 -5.14 29.21
CA HIS A 90 -3.33 -4.82 29.55
C HIS A 90 -3.84 -3.67 28.68
N ILE A 91 -5.04 -3.80 28.17
CA ILE A 91 -5.71 -2.80 27.34
C ILE A 91 -7.09 -2.56 27.94
N GLU A 92 -7.40 -1.33 28.25
CA GLU A 92 -8.75 -0.96 28.69
C GLU A 92 -9.65 -0.69 27.49
N ILE A 93 -10.73 -1.47 27.37
CA ILE A 93 -11.74 -1.33 26.31
C ILE A 93 -13.13 -1.29 26.95
N ASN A 94 -13.83 -0.18 26.84
CA ASN A 94 -15.17 0.01 27.42
C ASN A 94 -15.24 -0.31 28.93
N GLY A 95 -14.22 0.13 29.68
CA GLY A 95 -14.13 -0.09 31.13
C GLY A 95 -13.79 -1.52 31.55
N LYS A 96 -13.40 -2.38 30.62
CA LYS A 96 -12.95 -3.74 30.87
C LYS A 96 -11.50 -3.92 30.43
N ILE A 97 -10.71 -4.56 31.25
CA ILE A 97 -9.31 -4.89 30.93
C ILE A 97 -9.30 -6.14 30.06
N ARG A 98 -8.59 -6.06 28.92
CA ARG A 98 -8.21 -7.19 28.08
C ARG A 98 -6.72 -7.41 28.21
N THR A 99 -6.31 -8.66 28.31
CA THR A 99 -4.91 -9.02 28.50
C THR A 99 -4.43 -9.79 27.27
N VAL A 100 -3.34 -9.32 26.69
CA VAL A 100 -2.67 -9.89 25.54
C VAL A 100 -1.30 -10.38 25.96
N ASN A 101 -0.84 -11.51 25.45
CA ASN A 101 0.51 -12.02 25.67
C ASN A 101 1.39 -11.68 24.45
N LYS A 102 2.46 -10.93 24.64
CA LYS A 102 3.37 -10.51 23.56
C LYS A 102 3.93 -11.67 22.77
N LYS A 103 4.30 -12.76 23.43
CA LYS A 103 4.86 -13.94 22.77
C LYS A 103 3.83 -14.63 21.87
N ASP A 104 2.58 -14.73 22.33
CA ASP A 104 1.51 -15.31 21.53
C ASP A 104 1.19 -14.42 20.32
N VAL A 105 1.22 -13.08 20.47
CA VAL A 105 1.09 -12.13 19.38
C VAL A 105 2.23 -12.29 18.37
N GLU A 106 3.47 -12.32 18.83
CA GLU A 106 4.66 -12.49 17.98
C GLU A 106 4.60 -13.81 17.22
N GLU A 107 4.18 -14.91 17.87
CA GLU A 107 4.02 -16.21 17.23
C GLU A 107 2.93 -16.18 16.17
N ALA A 108 1.75 -15.65 16.47
CA ALA A 108 0.66 -15.53 15.52
C ALA A 108 1.08 -14.66 14.31
N TYR A 109 1.74 -13.54 14.56
CA TYR A 109 2.21 -12.65 13.51
C TYR A 109 3.28 -13.30 12.64
N ALA A 110 4.23 -14.02 13.24
CA ALA A 110 5.28 -14.74 12.50
C ALA A 110 4.70 -15.83 11.57
N VAL A 111 3.64 -16.53 12.02
CA VAL A 111 2.94 -17.52 11.20
C VAL A 111 2.24 -16.86 10.02
N ALA A 112 1.51 -15.78 10.25
CA ALA A 112 0.80 -15.04 9.22
C ALA A 112 1.77 -14.39 8.22
N GLU A 113 2.86 -13.79 8.70
CA GLU A 113 3.88 -13.16 7.87
C GLU A 113 4.60 -14.19 6.99
N LYS A 114 4.94 -15.36 7.54
CA LYS A 114 5.53 -16.45 6.76
C LYS A 114 4.58 -16.94 5.65
N SER A 115 3.29 -17.00 5.92
CA SER A 115 2.28 -17.35 4.91
C SER A 115 2.19 -16.27 3.84
N LYS A 116 2.06 -15.00 4.24
CA LYS A 116 2.06 -13.86 3.30
C LYS A 116 3.30 -13.87 2.41
N HIS A 117 4.47 -14.07 3.00
CA HIS A 117 5.74 -14.16 2.28
C HIS A 117 5.76 -15.29 1.23
N LYS A 118 5.24 -16.47 1.58
CA LYS A 118 5.10 -17.58 0.63
C LYS A 118 4.25 -17.18 -0.58
N HIS A 119 3.11 -16.56 -0.35
CA HIS A 119 2.23 -16.09 -1.43
C HIS A 119 2.85 -14.97 -2.26
N GLN A 120 3.65 -14.08 -1.66
CA GLN A 120 4.43 -13.09 -2.42
C GLN A 120 5.45 -13.76 -3.34
N ILE A 121 6.11 -14.84 -2.90
CA ILE A 121 7.03 -15.62 -3.75
C ILE A 121 6.26 -16.30 -4.90
N GLU A 122 5.07 -16.82 -4.63
CA GLU A 122 4.21 -17.43 -5.66
C GLU A 122 3.75 -16.36 -6.67
N ALA A 123 3.31 -15.20 -6.21
CA ALA A 123 2.94 -14.06 -7.04
C ALA A 123 4.10 -13.59 -7.94
N LEU A 124 5.33 -13.55 -7.42
CA LEU A 124 6.51 -13.22 -8.22
C LEU A 124 6.79 -14.27 -9.32
N LYS A 125 6.53 -15.55 -9.05
CA LYS A 125 6.67 -16.60 -10.06
C LYS A 125 5.65 -16.45 -11.19
N GLU A 126 4.44 -16.07 -10.89
CA GLU A 126 3.39 -15.81 -11.89
C GLU A 126 3.76 -14.67 -12.84
N VAL A 127 4.47 -13.65 -12.35
CA VAL A 127 5.02 -12.58 -13.20
C VAL A 127 6.39 -12.93 -13.80
N GLY A 128 6.82 -14.20 -13.73
CA GLY A 128 8.05 -14.69 -14.36
C GLY A 128 9.33 -14.50 -13.55
N VAL A 129 9.23 -14.13 -12.26
CA VAL A 129 10.38 -13.95 -11.38
C VAL A 129 10.61 -15.22 -10.56
N THR A 130 11.69 -15.96 -10.80
CA THR A 130 12.04 -17.14 -10.02
C THR A 130 12.88 -16.75 -8.81
N VAL A 131 12.38 -17.04 -7.61
CA VAL A 131 13.08 -16.77 -6.35
C VAL A 131 13.48 -18.09 -5.71
N VAL A 132 14.77 -18.30 -5.54
CA VAL A 132 15.33 -19.59 -5.08
C VAL A 132 15.69 -19.59 -3.59
N THR A 133 15.99 -18.42 -3.01
CA THR A 133 16.43 -18.28 -1.62
C THR A 133 15.83 -17.05 -0.94
N THR A 134 15.82 -17.03 0.39
CA THR A 134 15.37 -15.84 1.17
C THR A 134 16.20 -14.60 0.85
N GLY A 135 17.51 -14.75 0.65
CA GLY A 135 18.40 -13.63 0.25
C GLY A 135 18.04 -13.07 -1.12
N ALA A 136 17.77 -13.95 -2.09
CA ALA A 136 17.33 -13.54 -3.43
C ALA A 136 15.96 -12.86 -3.38
N TYR A 137 15.06 -13.28 -2.48
CA TYR A 137 13.77 -12.62 -2.28
C TYR A 137 13.94 -11.19 -1.76
N MET A 138 14.75 -10.97 -0.70
CA MET A 138 14.99 -9.62 -0.17
C MET A 138 15.63 -8.70 -1.21
N ALA A 139 16.59 -9.23 -1.98
CA ALA A 139 17.20 -8.52 -3.09
C ALA A 139 16.19 -8.16 -4.17
N THR A 140 15.30 -9.09 -4.53
CA THR A 140 14.23 -8.87 -5.50
C THR A 140 13.26 -7.82 -5.00
N GLN A 141 12.86 -7.85 -3.73
CA GLN A 141 12.01 -6.80 -3.13
C GLN A 141 12.64 -5.41 -3.24
N GLN A 142 13.94 -5.28 -2.96
CA GLN A 142 14.62 -3.99 -3.08
C GLN A 142 14.60 -3.46 -4.51
N VAL A 143 14.88 -4.32 -5.49
CA VAL A 143 14.89 -3.93 -6.92
C VAL A 143 13.48 -3.64 -7.40
N VAL A 144 12.49 -4.45 -7.05
CA VAL A 144 11.07 -4.19 -7.33
C VAL A 144 10.64 -2.86 -6.72
N GLY A 145 10.99 -2.61 -5.46
CA GLY A 145 10.71 -1.34 -4.79
C GLY A 145 11.29 -0.13 -5.54
N LEU A 146 12.54 -0.22 -5.99
CA LEU A 146 13.16 0.84 -6.81
C LEU A 146 12.43 1.04 -8.14
N ILE A 147 12.09 -0.04 -8.85
CA ILE A 147 11.35 0.01 -10.12
C ILE A 147 9.99 0.69 -9.91
N ILE A 148 9.28 0.35 -8.83
CA ILE A 148 7.99 0.94 -8.49
C ILE A 148 8.12 2.44 -8.28
N VAL A 149 9.04 2.85 -7.39
CA VAL A 149 9.25 4.26 -7.04
C VAL A 149 9.56 5.08 -8.28
N GLU A 150 10.52 4.63 -9.10
CA GLU A 150 10.88 5.33 -10.34
C GLU A 150 9.74 5.40 -11.33
N THR A 151 8.95 4.32 -11.45
CA THR A 151 7.81 4.29 -12.38
C THR A 151 6.72 5.25 -11.95
N ILE A 152 6.38 5.28 -10.65
CA ILE A 152 5.37 6.20 -10.11
C ILE A 152 5.84 7.66 -10.23
N ASP A 153 7.11 7.92 -9.94
CA ASP A 153 7.69 9.28 -10.01
C ASP A 153 7.61 9.83 -11.43
N ILE A 154 8.11 9.06 -12.42
CA ILE A 154 8.06 9.47 -13.83
C ILE A 154 6.62 9.59 -14.34
N PHE A 155 5.74 8.64 -13.95
CA PHE A 155 4.33 8.72 -14.32
C PHE A 155 3.68 9.98 -13.76
N THR A 156 3.93 10.29 -12.49
CA THR A 156 3.38 11.48 -11.83
C THR A 156 3.85 12.76 -12.49
N ASP A 157 5.14 12.83 -12.86
CA ASP A 157 5.70 13.99 -13.55
C ASP A 157 5.12 14.15 -14.97
N GLU A 158 4.89 13.07 -15.68
CA GLU A 158 4.25 13.11 -17.00
C GLU A 158 2.78 13.56 -16.90
N ILE A 159 2.02 13.05 -15.92
CA ILE A 159 0.64 13.49 -15.68
C ILE A 159 0.59 14.96 -15.27
N LYS A 160 1.50 15.44 -14.43
CA LYS A 160 1.61 16.87 -14.10
C LYS A 160 1.90 17.72 -15.35
N SER A 161 2.80 17.26 -16.21
CA SER A 161 3.11 17.93 -17.47
C SER A 161 1.89 18.02 -18.37
N LEU A 162 1.15 16.94 -18.55
CA LEU A 162 -0.10 16.93 -19.33
C LEU A 162 -1.17 17.84 -18.71
N ALA A 163 -1.27 17.88 -17.38
CA ALA A 163 -2.22 18.74 -16.68
C ALA A 163 -1.90 20.21 -16.88
N VAL A 164 -0.63 20.59 -16.76
CA VAL A 164 -0.17 21.98 -16.93
C VAL A 164 -0.40 22.47 -18.36
N ASN A 165 -0.18 21.59 -19.35
CA ASN A 165 -0.34 21.89 -20.77
C ASN A 165 -1.80 21.84 -21.27
N GLY A 166 -2.76 21.55 -20.38
CA GLY A 166 -4.19 21.48 -20.73
C GLY A 166 -4.59 20.27 -21.58
N GLN A 167 -3.68 19.34 -21.81
CA GLN A 167 -3.88 18.18 -22.69
C GLN A 167 -4.75 17.06 -22.07
N LEU A 168 -5.08 17.16 -20.78
CA LEU A 168 -5.97 16.21 -20.11
C LEU A 168 -7.47 16.47 -20.36
N ILE A 169 -7.84 17.56 -21.05
CA ILE A 169 -9.23 18.03 -21.10
C ILE A 169 -9.94 17.67 -22.41
N ASN A 170 -9.24 17.37 -23.49
CA ASN A 170 -9.85 17.07 -24.77
C ASN A 170 -10.29 15.61 -24.82
N SER A 171 -11.60 15.37 -24.75
CA SER A 171 -12.22 14.04 -24.76
C SER A 171 -11.85 13.19 -25.97
N ASP A 172 -11.59 13.79 -27.12
CA ASP A 172 -11.32 13.06 -28.36
C ASP A 172 -9.83 12.70 -28.56
N GLY A 173 -8.93 13.36 -27.85
CA GLY A 173 -7.48 13.10 -27.91
C GLY A 173 -6.91 12.33 -26.72
N TRP A 174 -7.70 12.06 -25.69
CA TRP A 174 -7.24 11.42 -24.47
C TRP A 174 -6.53 10.09 -24.69
N LEU A 175 -7.13 9.18 -25.45
CA LEU A 175 -6.56 7.86 -25.75
C LEU A 175 -5.24 7.95 -26.53
N GLN A 176 -5.14 8.88 -27.48
CA GLN A 176 -3.90 9.10 -28.24
C GLN A 176 -2.84 9.76 -27.33
N ASN A 177 -3.23 10.78 -26.57
CA ASN A 177 -2.33 11.44 -25.61
C ASN A 177 -1.83 10.49 -24.52
N ALA A 178 -2.68 9.57 -24.03
CA ALA A 178 -2.29 8.54 -23.08
C ALA A 178 -1.30 7.54 -23.69
N LYS A 179 -1.47 7.19 -24.99
CA LYS A 179 -0.57 6.29 -25.71
C LYS A 179 0.79 6.93 -25.96
N ASP A 180 0.80 8.20 -26.36
CA ASP A 180 2.03 8.97 -26.53
C ASP A 180 2.73 9.22 -25.19
N ALA A 181 1.98 9.47 -24.13
CA ALA A 181 2.50 9.57 -22.78
C ALA A 181 3.13 8.25 -22.31
N THR A 182 2.51 7.11 -22.61
CA THR A 182 3.06 5.79 -22.29
C THR A 182 4.43 5.56 -22.93
N ASN A 183 4.56 5.91 -24.20
CA ASN A 183 5.84 5.80 -24.91
C ASN A 183 6.92 6.73 -24.31
N ARG A 184 6.55 7.97 -23.96
CA ARG A 184 7.47 8.90 -23.29
C ARG A 184 7.88 8.40 -21.90
N ILE A 185 6.95 7.84 -21.14
CA ILE A 185 7.22 7.26 -19.82
C ILE A 185 8.18 6.08 -19.96
N GLN A 186 7.98 5.18 -20.93
CA GLN A 186 8.86 4.04 -21.17
C GLN A 186 10.29 4.49 -21.50
N ASN A 187 10.45 5.49 -22.37
CA ASN A 187 11.77 6.02 -22.72
C ASN A 187 12.46 6.65 -21.50
N LYS A 188 11.76 7.47 -20.73
CA LYS A 188 12.29 8.08 -19.51
C LYS A 188 12.65 7.02 -18.45
N LEU A 189 11.88 5.94 -18.35
CA LEU A 189 12.19 4.82 -17.45
C LEU A 189 13.46 4.09 -17.85
N ALA A 190 13.62 3.80 -19.15
CA ALA A 190 14.83 3.15 -19.66
C ALA A 190 16.07 3.98 -19.35
N GLU A 191 16.01 5.29 -19.64
CA GLU A 191 17.09 6.23 -19.35
C GLU A 191 17.42 6.29 -17.85
N ARG A 192 16.39 6.45 -16.99
CA ARG A 192 16.58 6.52 -15.54
C ARG A 192 17.06 5.21 -14.93
N PHE A 193 16.66 4.08 -15.47
CA PHE A 193 17.15 2.78 -15.00
C PHE A 193 18.63 2.57 -15.36
N GLU A 194 19.09 3.08 -16.49
CA GLU A 194 20.51 3.13 -16.84
C GLU A 194 21.29 4.08 -15.93
N GLU A 195 20.85 5.33 -15.78
CA GLU A 195 21.48 6.33 -14.92
C GLU A 195 21.62 5.85 -13.47
N ARG A 196 20.58 5.21 -12.91
CA ARG A 196 20.60 4.68 -11.55
C ARG A 196 21.20 3.28 -11.43
N GLN A 197 21.69 2.72 -12.54
CA GLN A 197 22.29 1.39 -12.60
C GLN A 197 21.42 0.30 -11.94
N ILE A 198 20.09 0.37 -12.13
CA ILE A 198 19.14 -0.55 -11.49
C ILE A 198 19.50 -2.01 -11.79
N TRP A 199 19.83 -2.31 -13.03
CA TRP A 199 20.21 -3.67 -13.46
C TRP A 199 21.57 -4.12 -12.94
N ALA A 200 22.54 -3.21 -12.81
CA ALA A 200 23.83 -3.52 -12.19
C ALA A 200 23.66 -3.83 -10.70
N ARG A 201 22.81 -3.07 -10.01
CA ARG A 201 22.45 -3.35 -8.61
C ARG A 201 21.71 -4.68 -8.46
N ALA A 202 20.74 -4.96 -9.33
CA ALA A 202 20.06 -6.25 -9.35
C ALA A 202 21.04 -7.41 -9.46
N LYS A 203 21.98 -7.32 -10.39
CA LYS A 203 23.04 -8.33 -10.57
C LYS A 203 23.97 -8.45 -9.35
N SER A 204 24.36 -7.34 -8.73
CA SER A 204 25.20 -7.35 -7.53
C SER A 204 24.51 -7.97 -6.31
N LEU A 205 23.18 -7.96 -6.29
CA LEU A 205 22.33 -8.59 -5.26
C LEU A 205 22.07 -10.07 -5.56
N GLY A 206 22.68 -10.65 -6.60
CA GLY A 206 22.53 -12.05 -6.97
C GLY A 206 21.28 -12.37 -7.79
N ILE A 207 20.63 -11.35 -8.36
CA ILE A 207 19.52 -11.54 -9.28
C ILE A 207 20.08 -11.97 -10.64
N GLU A 208 19.73 -13.17 -11.06
CA GLU A 208 20.18 -13.71 -12.35
C GLU A 208 19.60 -12.90 -13.53
N SER A 209 20.32 -12.91 -14.66
CA SER A 209 19.94 -12.13 -15.84
C SER A 209 18.55 -12.47 -16.40
N GLY A 210 18.07 -13.70 -16.19
CA GLY A 210 16.70 -14.10 -16.55
C GLY A 210 15.63 -13.38 -15.73
N VAL A 211 15.91 -13.10 -14.46
CA VAL A 211 15.02 -12.36 -13.56
C VAL A 211 15.00 -10.87 -13.92
N ALA A 212 16.13 -10.31 -14.35
CA ALA A 212 16.17 -8.93 -14.82
C ALA A 212 15.24 -8.68 -16.01
N GLY A 213 15.13 -9.66 -16.93
CA GLY A 213 14.16 -9.62 -18.03
C GLY A 213 12.70 -9.61 -17.56
N ALA A 214 12.36 -10.45 -16.57
CA ALA A 214 11.03 -10.47 -15.98
C ALA A 214 10.71 -9.18 -15.22
N LEU A 215 11.67 -8.62 -14.46
CA LEU A 215 11.50 -7.35 -13.75
C LEU A 215 11.28 -6.16 -14.71
N SER A 216 11.75 -6.23 -15.95
CA SER A 216 11.53 -5.19 -16.96
C SER A 216 10.06 -5.06 -17.40
N VAL A 217 9.23 -6.06 -17.12
CA VAL A 217 7.78 -6.03 -17.39
C VAL A 217 7.01 -5.25 -16.32
N ILE A 218 7.54 -5.13 -15.11
CA ILE A 218 6.87 -4.46 -13.99
C ILE A 218 6.46 -3.01 -14.31
N PRO A 219 7.30 -2.16 -14.92
CA PRO A 219 6.89 -0.82 -15.32
C PRO A 219 5.66 -0.80 -16.23
N GLN A 220 5.57 -1.73 -17.18
CA GLN A 220 4.43 -1.83 -18.09
C GLN A 220 3.16 -2.22 -17.35
N ILE A 221 3.26 -3.14 -16.38
CA ILE A 221 2.13 -3.54 -15.53
C ILE A 221 1.66 -2.33 -14.71
N ILE A 222 2.57 -1.61 -14.06
CA ILE A 222 2.25 -0.41 -13.27
C ILE A 222 1.57 0.65 -14.15
N ILE A 223 2.14 0.97 -15.30
CA ILE A 223 1.57 1.94 -16.24
C ILE A 223 0.17 1.49 -16.68
N SER A 224 -0.02 0.20 -16.99
CA SER A 224 -1.32 -0.33 -17.38
C SER A 224 -2.38 -0.24 -16.28
N MET A 225 -1.97 -0.39 -15.03
CA MET A 225 -2.84 -0.18 -13.86
C MET A 225 -3.18 1.30 -13.69
N LEU A 226 -2.17 2.18 -13.78
CA LEU A 226 -2.36 3.62 -13.61
C LEU A 226 -3.21 4.24 -14.73
N VAL A 227 -3.09 3.75 -15.95
CA VAL A 227 -3.92 4.20 -17.09
C VAL A 227 -5.39 3.75 -16.95
N LYS A 228 -5.64 2.67 -16.22
CA LYS A 228 -7.00 2.21 -15.90
C LYS A 228 -7.67 3.00 -14.77
N ILE A 229 -6.93 3.89 -14.12
CA ILE A 229 -7.51 4.77 -13.10
C ILE A 229 -8.64 5.59 -13.74
N PRO A 230 -9.82 5.60 -13.13
CA PRO A 230 -10.97 6.33 -13.66
C PRO A 230 -10.63 7.80 -13.95
N ALA A 231 -11.19 8.35 -15.03
CA ALA A 231 -10.94 9.72 -15.45
C ALA A 231 -11.18 10.76 -14.33
N PHE A 232 -12.10 10.46 -13.39
CA PHE A 232 -12.36 11.34 -12.25
C PHE A 232 -11.18 11.46 -11.28
N ILE A 233 -10.38 10.38 -11.06
CA ILE A 233 -9.17 10.44 -10.22
C ILE A 233 -8.10 11.27 -10.92
N LEU A 234 -7.97 11.16 -12.23
CA LEU A 234 -7.07 11.99 -13.01
C LEU A 234 -7.49 13.47 -12.95
N ALA A 235 -8.80 13.74 -12.99
CA ALA A 235 -9.33 15.08 -12.79
C ALA A 235 -9.03 15.62 -11.38
N LEU A 236 -9.10 14.77 -10.36
CA LEU A 236 -8.76 15.08 -8.97
C LEU A 236 -7.27 15.44 -8.83
N ILE A 237 -6.38 14.64 -9.41
CA ILE A 237 -4.93 14.88 -9.42
C ILE A 237 -4.64 16.20 -10.13
N ARG A 238 -5.30 16.45 -11.25
CA ARG A 238 -5.20 17.71 -12.00
C ARG A 238 -5.60 18.90 -11.14
N GLU A 239 -6.79 18.87 -10.54
CA GLU A 239 -7.32 19.99 -9.76
C GLU A 239 -6.44 20.28 -8.54
N SER A 240 -5.97 19.24 -7.86
CA SER A 240 -5.01 19.37 -6.76
C SER A 240 -3.69 20.00 -7.22
N THR A 241 -3.16 19.56 -8.35
CA THR A 241 -1.91 20.10 -8.92
C THR A 241 -2.07 21.56 -9.34
N LEU A 242 -3.16 21.92 -10.01
CA LEU A 242 -3.46 23.29 -10.41
C LEU A 242 -3.62 24.20 -9.18
N SER A 243 -4.25 23.71 -8.12
CA SER A 243 -4.43 24.45 -6.88
C SER A 243 -3.10 24.72 -6.19
N VAL A 244 -2.20 23.72 -6.15
CA VAL A 244 -0.83 23.92 -5.62
C VAL A 244 -0.07 24.95 -6.46
N VAL A 245 -0.12 24.85 -7.79
CA VAL A 245 0.55 25.83 -8.68
C VAL A 245 -0.01 27.26 -8.47
N ARG A 246 -1.32 27.39 -8.32
CA ARG A 246 -1.96 28.68 -8.02
C ARG A 246 -1.52 29.23 -6.66
N CYS A 247 -1.47 28.38 -5.61
CA CYS A 247 -0.98 28.79 -4.29
C CYS A 247 0.48 29.24 -4.34
N VAL A 248 1.35 28.51 -5.02
CA VAL A 248 2.77 28.90 -5.20
C VAL A 248 2.88 30.23 -5.92
N ARG A 249 2.09 30.45 -6.98
CA ARG A 249 2.08 31.74 -7.72
C ARG A 249 1.67 32.89 -6.82
N VAL A 250 0.64 32.71 -5.97
CA VAL A 250 0.22 33.72 -4.99
C VAL A 250 1.32 34.02 -3.96
N LEU A 251 2.02 32.96 -3.49
CA LEU A 251 3.14 33.15 -2.54
C LEU A 251 4.29 33.99 -3.12
N ILE A 252 4.57 33.82 -4.41
CA ILE A 252 5.65 34.53 -5.13
C ILE A 252 5.19 35.92 -5.60
N SER A 253 3.87 36.16 -5.71
CA SER A 253 3.33 37.47 -6.15
C SER A 253 3.46 38.52 -5.07
N ASN A 254 3.32 39.81 -5.47
CA ASN A 254 3.24 40.94 -4.56
C ASN A 254 1.82 41.20 -4.02
N ASP A 255 0.97 40.17 -3.95
CA ASP A 255 -0.38 40.27 -3.42
C ASP A 255 -0.35 40.58 -1.92
N GLU A 256 -0.98 41.67 -1.50
CA GLU A 256 -1.04 42.10 -0.09
C GLU A 256 -1.90 41.16 0.77
N ASN A 257 -2.82 40.38 0.14
CA ASN A 257 -3.76 39.49 0.79
C ASN A 257 -3.50 37.99 0.51
N LYS A 258 -2.24 37.56 0.42
CA LYS A 258 -1.81 36.17 0.08
C LYS A 258 -2.59 35.08 0.81
N LEU A 259 -2.80 35.23 2.12
CA LEU A 259 -3.50 34.26 2.94
C LEU A 259 -4.97 34.09 2.51
N ASN A 260 -5.65 35.18 2.16
CA ASN A 260 -7.04 35.13 1.68
C ASN A 260 -7.12 34.49 0.28
N SER A 261 -6.22 34.88 -0.60
CA SER A 261 -6.12 34.32 -1.94
C SER A 261 -5.85 32.81 -1.91
N ILE A 262 -4.96 32.34 -1.03
CA ILE A 262 -4.70 30.92 -0.82
C ILE A 262 -5.95 30.19 -0.28
N LYS A 263 -6.65 30.76 0.72
CA LYS A 263 -7.88 30.16 1.25
C LYS A 263 -8.95 30.02 0.18
N ILE A 264 -9.12 31.00 -0.69
CA ILE A 264 -10.09 30.94 -1.80
C ILE A 264 -9.72 29.83 -2.80
N ILE A 265 -8.43 29.71 -3.14
CA ILE A 265 -7.93 28.66 -4.04
C ILE A 265 -8.19 27.26 -3.45
N LEU A 266 -7.88 27.08 -2.16
CA LEU A 266 -8.09 25.81 -1.47
C LEU A 266 -9.58 25.47 -1.31
N ALA A 267 -10.43 26.46 -1.01
CA ALA A 267 -11.86 26.28 -0.93
C ALA A 267 -12.46 25.92 -2.29
N GLY A 268 -12.00 26.55 -3.37
CA GLY A 268 -12.38 26.22 -4.74
C GLY A 268 -11.98 24.80 -5.14
N ALA A 269 -10.76 24.38 -4.79
CA ALA A 269 -10.29 23.02 -5.02
C ALA A 269 -11.11 21.99 -4.24
N ALA A 270 -11.38 22.25 -2.97
CA ALA A 270 -12.22 21.37 -2.15
C ALA A 270 -13.64 21.25 -2.72
N SER A 271 -14.24 22.36 -3.18
CA SER A 271 -15.55 22.34 -3.82
C SER A 271 -15.57 21.58 -5.14
N ALA A 272 -14.52 21.71 -5.96
CA ALA A 272 -14.37 20.97 -7.22
C ALA A 272 -14.21 19.47 -6.95
N ILE A 273 -13.44 19.08 -5.92
CA ILE A 273 -13.27 17.69 -5.49
C ILE A 273 -14.60 17.10 -5.03
N VAL A 274 -15.37 17.82 -4.21
CA VAL A 274 -16.70 17.38 -3.75
C VAL A 274 -17.66 17.25 -4.92
N GLY A 275 -17.64 18.19 -5.87
CA GLY A 275 -18.45 18.12 -7.10
C GLY A 275 -18.13 16.91 -7.97
N LEU A 276 -16.85 16.53 -8.08
CA LEU A 276 -16.42 15.34 -8.81
C LEU A 276 -16.82 14.02 -8.11
N TYR A 277 -17.00 14.06 -6.79
CA TYR A 277 -17.40 12.89 -6.00
C TYR A 277 -18.92 12.68 -5.98
N LEU A 278 -19.71 13.76 -6.12
CA LEU A 278 -21.18 13.73 -6.04
C LEU A 278 -21.86 13.68 -7.41
N GLY A 279 -21.15 13.94 -8.50
CA GLY A 279 -21.65 13.87 -9.89
C GLY A 279 -21.27 12.59 -10.57
#